data_e2e83cf8b642b36b274230f5d8a04144
#
_entry.id   e2e83cf8b642b36b274230f5d8a04144
#
_cell.length_a   1.000
_cell.length_b   1.000
_cell.length_c   1.000
_cell.angle_alpha   90.00
_cell.angle_beta   90.00
_cell.angle_gamma   90.00
#
_symmetry.space_group_name_H-M   'P 1'
#
loop_
_entity.id
_entity.type
_entity.pdbx_description
1 polymer ?
#
loop_
_entity_poly.entity_id
_entity_poly.type
_entity_poly.pdbx_seq_one_letter_code
_entity_poly.pdbx_strand_id
1 'polypeptide(L)'
;MQNVKTEITLKGEGKPYLADAWTGKITPIVNYKKDKDTITVDVDIAANDSNIIILSKDNITKNNSEKDNSISEEIKIDHWNLNIESWTKGKTVLDTNKEKIDVGQLDKLATWNQIEGLENVSGIGEYTAVFKTNDEYEKGQKAYIHLGRIKDAYGLMINDKKVIVDQVSGIADISNYLKKGENKIKVTVATSLLNAVLEENKNILNDDGRVLDDRHPSAYGLEGEIVINSKNN
;
A
#
# COMPACT_ATOMS: atom_id res chain seq x y z
N MET A 1 -8.02 -10.54 11.48
CA MET A 1 -6.81 -11.40 11.63
C MET A 1 -5.87 -10.70 12.60
N GLN A 2 -4.99 -11.43 13.27
CA GLN A 2 -4.08 -10.90 14.30
C GLN A 2 -2.63 -11.14 13.85
N ASN A 3 -1.71 -10.28 14.27
CA ASN A 3 -0.27 -10.53 14.11
C ASN A 3 0.14 -11.76 14.90
N VAL A 4 1.06 -12.53 14.37
CA VAL A 4 1.56 -13.77 14.97
C VAL A 4 3.05 -13.62 15.30
N LYS A 5 3.40 -13.80 16.58
CA LYS A 5 4.78 -13.95 17.03
C LYS A 5 5.00 -15.40 17.46
N THR A 6 5.95 -16.07 16.83
CA THR A 6 6.23 -17.48 17.11
C THR A 6 7.65 -17.86 16.73
N GLU A 7 8.14 -18.96 17.28
CA GLU A 7 9.36 -19.60 16.81
C GLU A 7 9.02 -20.61 15.69
N ILE A 8 9.84 -20.64 14.65
CA ILE A 8 9.79 -21.69 13.63
C ILE A 8 11.13 -22.40 13.51
N THR A 9 11.08 -23.71 13.38
CA THR A 9 12.28 -24.56 13.16
C THR A 9 12.30 -25.04 11.72
N LEU A 10 13.38 -24.69 11.03
CA LEU A 10 13.61 -25.04 9.63
C LEU A 10 14.71 -26.10 9.55
N LYS A 11 14.52 -27.09 8.69
CA LYS A 11 15.55 -28.06 8.36
C LYS A 11 16.50 -27.47 7.32
N GLY A 12 17.78 -27.43 7.61
CA GLY A 12 18.79 -26.91 6.70
C GLY A 12 20.02 -26.39 7.44
N GLU A 13 21.00 -25.95 6.67
CA GLU A 13 22.25 -25.39 7.17
C GLU A 13 22.50 -23.99 6.64
N GLY A 14 23.32 -23.21 7.35
CA GLY A 14 23.72 -21.87 6.94
C GLY A 14 23.27 -20.81 7.93
N LYS A 15 23.27 -19.56 7.48
CA LYS A 15 22.74 -18.41 8.23
C LYS A 15 21.34 -18.07 7.73
N PRO A 16 20.39 -17.75 8.61
CA PRO A 16 19.06 -17.34 8.20
C PRO A 16 19.03 -15.86 7.80
N TYR A 17 18.26 -15.58 6.76
CA TYR A 17 17.98 -14.25 6.24
C TYR A 17 16.49 -14.07 6.02
N LEU A 18 15.97 -12.88 6.27
CA LEU A 18 14.64 -12.47 5.91
C LEU A 18 14.69 -11.75 4.56
N ALA A 19 13.92 -12.21 3.60
CA ALA A 19 13.74 -11.54 2.31
C ALA A 19 12.38 -10.86 2.26
N ASP A 20 12.39 -9.57 1.94
CA ASP A 20 11.20 -8.76 1.72
C ASP A 20 10.63 -9.06 0.32
N ALA A 21 9.39 -9.54 0.29
CA ALA A 21 8.72 -9.96 -0.95
C ALA A 21 8.45 -8.81 -1.93
N TRP A 22 8.34 -7.58 -1.43
CA TRP A 22 8.01 -6.40 -2.22
C TRP A 22 9.25 -5.74 -2.83
N THR A 23 10.28 -5.54 -2.01
CA THR A 23 11.49 -4.80 -2.40
C THR A 23 12.62 -5.70 -2.86
N GLY A 24 12.56 -7.00 -2.53
CA GLY A 24 13.68 -7.94 -2.72
C GLY A 24 14.85 -7.68 -1.75
N LYS A 25 14.68 -6.82 -0.74
CA LYS A 25 15.70 -6.56 0.28
C LYS A 25 15.92 -7.82 1.12
N ILE A 26 17.19 -8.17 1.32
CA ILE A 26 17.57 -9.32 2.16
C ILE A 26 18.29 -8.81 3.38
N THR A 27 17.79 -9.17 4.57
CA THR A 27 18.35 -8.78 5.87
C THR A 27 18.77 -10.03 6.68
N PRO A 28 19.94 -10.04 7.35
CA PRO A 28 20.33 -11.18 8.18
C PRO A 28 19.45 -11.25 9.44
N ILE A 29 18.99 -12.46 9.78
CA ILE A 29 18.40 -12.74 11.09
C ILE A 29 19.55 -13.04 12.03
N VAL A 30 19.84 -12.12 12.98
CA VAL A 30 21.00 -12.22 13.86
C VAL A 30 20.75 -13.13 15.06
N ASN A 31 19.50 -13.20 15.54
CA ASN A 31 19.11 -14.01 16.68
C ASN A 31 18.47 -15.31 16.20
N TYR A 32 19.17 -16.43 16.28
CA TYR A 32 18.65 -17.76 15.92
C TYR A 32 19.36 -18.84 16.72
N LYS A 33 18.70 -19.99 16.87
CA LYS A 33 19.27 -21.20 17.47
C LYS A 33 19.64 -22.18 16.37
N LYS A 34 20.82 -22.80 16.47
CA LYS A 34 21.26 -23.84 15.53
C LYS A 34 21.45 -25.14 16.28
N ASP A 35 20.84 -26.22 15.79
CA ASP A 35 21.05 -27.57 16.29
C ASP A 35 21.19 -28.53 15.10
N LYS A 36 22.36 -29.21 15.03
CA LYS A 36 22.73 -30.15 13.95
C LYS A 36 22.33 -29.64 12.55
N ASP A 37 21.21 -30.12 12.03
CA ASP A 37 20.67 -29.82 10.71
C ASP A 37 19.42 -28.94 10.74
N THR A 38 19.16 -28.26 11.87
CA THR A 38 18.00 -27.36 12.03
C THR A 38 18.42 -25.97 12.50
N ILE A 39 17.62 -25.01 12.10
CA ILE A 39 17.74 -23.59 12.50
C ILE A 39 16.38 -23.12 12.99
N THR A 40 16.33 -22.60 14.21
CA THR A 40 15.13 -22.03 14.82
C THR A 40 15.24 -20.52 14.87
N VAL A 41 14.27 -19.81 14.34
CA VAL A 41 14.17 -18.36 14.28
C VAL A 41 12.88 -17.87 14.89
N ASP A 42 12.93 -16.71 15.52
CA ASP A 42 11.73 -15.96 15.91
C ASP A 42 11.17 -15.24 14.68
N VAL A 43 9.87 -15.37 14.47
CA VAL A 43 9.15 -14.67 13.41
C VAL A 43 8.04 -13.80 13.98
N ASP A 44 7.90 -12.61 13.40
CA ASP A 44 6.79 -11.69 13.61
C ASP A 44 6.12 -11.48 12.26
N ILE A 45 4.92 -12.03 12.09
CA ILE A 45 4.17 -11.98 10.83
C ILE A 45 2.95 -11.12 11.04
N ALA A 46 2.86 -10.02 10.31
CA ALA A 46 1.68 -9.17 10.33
C ALA A 46 0.46 -9.90 9.74
N ALA A 47 -0.74 -9.48 10.13
CA ALA A 47 -1.97 -10.04 9.57
C ALA A 47 -1.99 -9.89 8.04
N ASN A 48 -2.31 -10.96 7.34
CA ASN A 48 -2.33 -11.06 5.86
C ASN A 48 -0.96 -10.96 5.17
N ASP A 49 0.14 -10.98 5.93
CA ASP A 49 1.49 -10.89 5.39
C ASP A 49 2.18 -12.27 5.31
N SER A 50 3.39 -12.32 4.71
CA SER A 50 4.20 -13.51 4.50
C SER A 50 5.67 -13.21 4.72
N ASN A 51 6.37 -14.07 5.44
CA ASN A 51 7.82 -13.99 5.59
C ASN A 51 8.52 -15.02 4.70
N ILE A 52 9.53 -14.58 3.96
CA ILE A 52 10.41 -15.46 3.17
C ILE A 52 11.72 -15.60 3.92
N ILE A 53 12.01 -16.81 4.41
CA ILE A 53 13.26 -17.09 5.12
C ILE A 53 14.19 -17.90 4.21
N ILE A 54 15.41 -17.40 4.05
CA ILE A 54 16.46 -18.02 3.25
C ILE A 54 17.54 -18.55 4.18
N LEU A 55 17.94 -19.81 4.02
CA LEU A 55 19.12 -20.38 4.67
C LEU A 55 20.27 -20.39 3.65
N SER A 56 21.38 -19.73 3.97
CA SER A 56 22.54 -19.68 3.07
C SER A 56 23.85 -19.97 3.82
N LYS A 57 24.72 -20.78 3.22
CA LYS A 57 26.09 -20.99 3.67
C LYS A 57 26.99 -19.79 3.37
N ASP A 58 26.64 -19.04 2.31
CA ASP A 58 27.35 -17.85 1.90
C ASP A 58 26.79 -16.60 2.59
N ASN A 59 27.62 -15.56 2.69
CA ASN A 59 27.19 -14.27 3.20
C ASN A 59 26.53 -13.49 2.05
N ILE A 60 25.21 -13.45 2.02
CA ILE A 60 24.43 -12.87 0.91
C ILE A 60 24.05 -11.39 1.10
N THR A 61 24.45 -10.79 2.22
CA THR A 61 24.23 -9.35 2.47
C THR A 61 25.56 -8.65 2.66
N LYS A 62 25.65 -7.42 2.12
CA LYS A 62 26.73 -6.51 2.48
C LYS A 62 26.38 -5.84 3.81
N ASN A 63 27.27 -5.90 4.78
CA ASN A 63 27.14 -5.13 6.03
C ASN A 63 27.29 -3.64 5.69
N ASN A 64 26.18 -2.96 5.44
CA ASN A 64 26.15 -1.52 5.51
C ASN A 64 25.78 -1.14 6.93
N SER A 65 26.73 -0.61 7.70
CA SER A 65 26.44 0.12 8.93
C SER A 65 25.73 1.41 8.51
N GLU A 66 24.40 1.38 8.41
CA GLU A 66 23.61 2.58 8.17
C GLU A 66 23.72 3.45 9.43
N LYS A 67 24.21 4.67 9.27
CA LYS A 67 24.10 5.70 10.31
C LYS A 67 22.61 5.94 10.54
N ASP A 68 22.22 6.10 11.80
CA ASP A 68 20.85 6.45 12.18
C ASP A 68 20.60 7.94 11.85
N ASN A 69 20.42 8.20 10.56
CA ASN A 69 20.10 9.52 10.03
C ASN A 69 18.65 9.47 9.56
N SER A 70 17.75 9.82 10.45
CA SER A 70 16.29 9.78 10.24
C SER A 70 15.71 11.20 10.22
N ILE A 71 14.53 11.36 9.60
CA ILE A 71 13.77 12.60 9.75
C ILE A 71 13.38 12.80 11.22
N SER A 72 13.43 14.05 11.68
CA SER A 72 13.22 14.41 13.09
C SER A 72 11.74 14.53 13.46
N GLU A 73 10.89 14.85 12.50
CA GLU A 73 9.47 15.17 12.71
C GLU A 73 8.57 14.33 11.80
N GLU A 74 7.37 14.05 12.29
CA GLU A 74 6.30 13.46 11.50
C GLU A 74 5.72 14.51 10.55
N ILE A 75 5.53 14.15 9.29
CA ILE A 75 4.90 15.00 8.28
C ILE A 75 3.53 14.40 7.95
N LYS A 76 2.47 15.14 8.22
CA LYS A 76 1.11 14.82 7.74
C LYS A 76 0.90 15.41 6.36
N ILE A 77 0.26 14.63 5.48
CA ILE A 77 -0.04 15.07 4.13
C ILE A 77 -1.53 15.39 4.03
N ASP A 78 -1.82 16.65 3.80
CA ASP A 78 -3.16 17.20 3.68
C ASP A 78 -3.44 17.71 2.26
N HIS A 79 -4.62 18.30 2.05
CA HIS A 79 -4.99 18.98 0.80
C HIS A 79 -4.87 18.10 -0.45
N TRP A 80 -5.50 16.94 -0.38
CA TRP A 80 -5.54 16.00 -1.48
C TRP A 80 -6.53 16.44 -2.57
N ASN A 81 -6.12 16.35 -3.84
CA ASN A 81 -7.01 16.45 -4.98
C ASN A 81 -7.26 15.05 -5.53
N LEU A 82 -8.51 14.77 -5.89
CA LEU A 82 -8.94 13.49 -6.48
C LEU A 82 -9.49 13.70 -7.88
N ASN A 83 -8.96 12.94 -8.83
CA ASN A 83 -9.50 12.75 -10.17
C ASN A 83 -9.78 11.26 -10.38
N ILE A 84 -10.90 10.92 -11.02
CA ILE A 84 -11.28 9.55 -11.28
C ILE A 84 -11.52 9.35 -12.78
N GLU A 85 -10.94 8.30 -13.36
CA GLU A 85 -11.41 7.71 -14.60
C GLU A 85 -12.45 6.65 -14.25
N SER A 86 -13.73 7.00 -14.35
CA SER A 86 -14.86 6.10 -14.08
C SER A 86 -15.04 5.13 -15.24
N TRP A 87 -15.26 3.86 -14.91
CA TRP A 87 -15.45 2.79 -15.88
C TRP A 87 -16.84 2.19 -15.73
N THR A 88 -17.65 2.28 -16.81
CA THR A 88 -19.02 1.78 -16.87
C THR A 88 -19.19 0.89 -18.09
N LYS A 89 -20.35 0.25 -18.20
CA LYS A 89 -20.73 -0.59 -19.33
C LYS A 89 -20.70 0.21 -20.64
N GLY A 90 -20.03 -0.34 -21.63
CA GLY A 90 -20.04 0.19 -23.00
C GLY A 90 -21.25 -0.24 -23.81
N LYS A 91 -21.23 0.03 -25.11
CA LYS A 91 -22.34 -0.31 -26.04
C LYS A 91 -22.45 -1.81 -26.28
N THR A 92 -21.37 -2.56 -26.16
CA THR A 92 -21.34 -4.01 -26.33
C THR A 92 -20.73 -4.65 -25.07
N VAL A 93 -20.84 -5.97 -24.94
CA VAL A 93 -20.28 -6.75 -23.81
C VAL A 93 -18.74 -6.71 -23.75
N LEU A 94 -18.08 -6.28 -24.80
CA LEU A 94 -16.62 -6.17 -24.87
C LEU A 94 -16.12 -4.74 -24.71
N ASP A 95 -17.05 -3.77 -24.65
CA ASP A 95 -16.69 -2.36 -24.53
C ASP A 95 -16.79 -1.88 -23.08
N THR A 96 -15.94 -0.93 -22.75
CA THR A 96 -16.00 -0.18 -21.49
C THR A 96 -16.10 1.30 -21.82
N ASN A 97 -17.10 1.97 -21.28
CA ASN A 97 -17.19 3.43 -21.33
C ASN A 97 -16.30 4.00 -20.20
N LYS A 98 -15.53 5.06 -20.52
CA LYS A 98 -14.63 5.71 -19.59
C LYS A 98 -14.91 7.20 -19.55
N GLU A 99 -15.15 7.71 -18.37
CA GLU A 99 -15.45 9.13 -18.14
C GLU A 99 -14.54 9.69 -17.06
N LYS A 100 -14.13 10.94 -17.23
CA LYS A 100 -13.33 11.64 -16.21
C LYS A 100 -14.25 12.39 -15.27
N ILE A 101 -14.03 12.18 -13.98
CA ILE A 101 -14.67 12.89 -12.89
C ILE A 101 -13.59 13.67 -12.15
N ASP A 102 -13.69 15.00 -12.21
CA ASP A 102 -12.86 15.89 -11.38
C ASP A 102 -13.59 16.12 -10.06
N VAL A 103 -13.15 15.45 -9.01
CA VAL A 103 -13.73 15.61 -7.66
C VAL A 103 -13.17 16.87 -6.98
N GLY A 104 -11.96 17.27 -7.38
CA GLY A 104 -11.27 18.42 -6.80
C GLY A 104 -10.63 18.14 -5.45
N GLN A 105 -10.53 19.18 -4.63
CA GLN A 105 -9.90 19.11 -3.33
C GLN A 105 -10.81 18.45 -2.31
N LEU A 106 -10.26 17.47 -1.58
CA LEU A 106 -10.93 16.76 -0.50
C LEU A 106 -10.63 17.42 0.85
N ASP A 107 -11.66 17.61 1.68
CA ASP A 107 -11.50 18.07 3.07
C ASP A 107 -10.80 17.03 3.93
N LYS A 108 -11.08 15.75 3.65
CA LYS A 108 -10.44 14.58 4.27
C LYS A 108 -10.45 13.40 3.29
N LEU A 109 -9.50 12.50 3.48
CA LEU A 109 -9.52 11.23 2.76
C LEU A 109 -10.65 10.35 3.29
N ALA A 110 -11.46 9.86 2.38
CA ALA A 110 -12.61 9.00 2.64
C ALA A 110 -12.80 8.01 1.49
N THR A 111 -13.46 6.91 1.76
CA THR A 111 -13.83 5.96 0.70
C THR A 111 -14.84 6.59 -0.26
N TRP A 112 -14.80 6.20 -1.54
CA TRP A 112 -15.63 6.80 -2.59
C TRP A 112 -17.13 6.75 -2.27
N ASN A 113 -17.60 5.66 -1.66
CA ASN A 113 -19.00 5.54 -1.26
C ASN A 113 -19.42 6.50 -0.12
N GLN A 114 -18.50 7.26 0.45
CA GLN A 114 -18.77 8.34 1.42
C GLN A 114 -18.66 9.74 0.79
N ILE A 115 -18.36 9.81 -0.50
CA ILE A 115 -18.26 11.06 -1.26
C ILE A 115 -19.49 11.14 -2.18
N GLU A 116 -20.23 12.23 -2.08
CA GLU A 116 -21.46 12.45 -2.87
C GLU A 116 -21.21 12.27 -4.38
N GLY A 117 -22.01 11.43 -5.00
CA GLY A 117 -21.92 11.11 -6.43
C GLY A 117 -20.88 10.04 -6.80
N LEU A 118 -20.16 9.48 -5.83
CA LEU A 118 -19.18 8.42 -6.07
C LEU A 118 -19.56 7.05 -5.49
N GLU A 119 -20.76 6.91 -4.95
CA GLU A 119 -21.22 5.74 -4.21
C GLU A 119 -21.07 4.44 -4.99
N ASN A 120 -21.34 4.51 -6.30
CA ASN A 120 -21.36 3.36 -7.22
C ASN A 120 -20.26 3.43 -8.28
N VAL A 121 -19.28 4.33 -8.11
CA VAL A 121 -18.20 4.50 -9.09
C VAL A 121 -17.18 3.39 -8.95
N SER A 122 -16.73 2.87 -10.09
CA SER A 122 -15.58 1.97 -10.24
C SER A 122 -14.61 2.53 -11.28
N GLY A 123 -13.32 2.26 -11.15
CA GLY A 123 -12.34 2.74 -12.11
C GLY A 123 -10.97 3.02 -11.51
N ILE A 124 -10.32 4.07 -11.97
CA ILE A 124 -8.99 4.47 -11.51
C ILE A 124 -9.06 5.86 -10.89
N GLY A 125 -8.73 5.97 -9.60
CA GLY A 125 -8.60 7.23 -8.89
C GLY A 125 -7.15 7.67 -8.77
N GLU A 126 -6.87 8.92 -9.12
CA GLU A 126 -5.58 9.57 -8.89
C GLU A 126 -5.71 10.60 -7.78
N TYR A 127 -5.06 10.34 -6.67
CA TYR A 127 -4.93 11.26 -5.54
C TYR A 127 -3.60 11.98 -5.63
N THR A 128 -3.61 13.30 -5.57
CA THR A 128 -2.39 14.12 -5.62
C THR A 128 -2.36 15.12 -4.47
N ALA A 129 -1.19 15.30 -3.89
CA ALA A 129 -0.95 16.32 -2.88
C ALA A 129 0.48 16.86 -2.97
N VAL A 130 0.71 17.97 -2.29
CA VAL A 130 2.03 18.58 -2.11
C VAL A 130 2.30 18.70 -0.63
N PHE A 131 3.50 18.32 -0.21
CA PHE A 131 3.96 18.46 1.17
C PHE A 131 5.39 19.01 1.21
N LYS A 132 5.82 19.46 2.38
CA LYS A 132 7.16 20.03 2.55
C LYS A 132 7.92 19.27 3.63
N THR A 133 9.19 18.98 3.34
CA THR A 133 10.17 18.63 4.38
C THR A 133 10.61 19.92 5.08
N ASN A 134 11.05 19.82 6.32
CA ASN A 134 11.58 20.96 7.07
C ASN A 134 12.92 21.48 6.48
N ASP A 135 13.38 22.62 6.99
CA ASP A 135 14.60 23.25 6.51
C ASP A 135 15.88 22.50 6.93
N GLU A 136 15.79 21.62 7.92
CA GLU A 136 16.90 20.79 8.41
C GLU A 136 17.00 19.46 7.65
N TYR A 137 16.04 19.16 6.73
CA TYR A 137 16.06 17.92 5.97
C TYR A 137 17.34 17.78 5.14
N GLU A 138 18.00 16.64 5.30
CA GLU A 138 19.12 16.21 4.47
C GLU A 138 18.75 15.03 3.59
N LYS A 139 19.18 15.06 2.34
CA LYS A 139 18.88 13.99 1.38
C LYS A 139 19.40 12.63 1.86
N GLY A 140 18.51 11.65 1.86
CA GLY A 140 18.83 10.27 2.27
C GLY A 140 18.57 9.99 3.75
N GLN A 141 18.00 10.94 4.50
CA GLN A 141 17.44 10.63 5.81
C GLN A 141 16.37 9.56 5.71
N LYS A 142 16.34 8.63 6.66
CA LYS A 142 15.34 7.57 6.70
C LYS A 142 13.95 8.16 6.88
N ALA A 143 13.07 7.83 5.96
CA ALA A 143 11.70 8.27 5.94
C ALA A 143 10.80 7.17 5.38
N TYR A 144 9.74 6.86 6.09
CA TYR A 144 8.72 5.89 5.69
C TYR A 144 7.38 6.57 5.56
N ILE A 145 6.67 6.32 4.48
CA ILE A 145 5.30 6.76 4.30
C ILE A 145 4.34 5.65 4.72
N HIS A 146 3.29 6.03 5.42
CA HIS A 146 2.17 5.17 5.81
C HIS A 146 0.92 5.65 5.09
N LEU A 147 0.41 4.83 4.16
CA LEU A 147 -0.67 5.21 3.24
C LEU A 147 -2.09 4.97 3.79
N GLY A 148 -2.23 4.74 5.10
CA GLY A 148 -3.55 4.47 5.66
C GLY A 148 -4.16 3.18 5.12
N ARG A 149 -5.48 3.18 4.90
CA ARG A 149 -6.19 2.01 4.40
C ARG A 149 -6.51 2.16 2.91
N ILE A 150 -6.11 1.18 2.13
CA ILE A 150 -6.45 1.06 0.70
C ILE A 150 -6.91 -0.38 0.46
N LYS A 151 -8.09 -0.58 -0.11
CA LYS A 151 -8.68 -1.91 -0.29
C LYS A 151 -8.21 -2.64 -1.53
N ASP A 152 -8.03 -1.92 -2.61
CA ASP A 152 -7.72 -2.49 -3.92
C ASP A 152 -6.26 -2.27 -4.32
N ALA A 153 -5.93 -2.61 -5.56
CA ALA A 153 -4.58 -2.39 -6.06
C ALA A 153 -4.24 -0.90 -6.11
N TYR A 154 -3.04 -0.55 -5.70
CA TYR A 154 -2.61 0.85 -5.71
C TYR A 154 -1.13 0.99 -6.07
N GLY A 155 -0.77 2.19 -6.47
CA GLY A 155 0.60 2.58 -6.76
C GLY A 155 0.94 3.91 -6.14
N LEU A 156 2.21 4.10 -5.80
CA LEU A 156 2.74 5.32 -5.21
C LEU A 156 3.81 5.93 -6.11
N MET A 157 3.76 7.25 -6.26
CA MET A 157 4.84 8.05 -6.83
C MET A 157 5.19 9.21 -5.90
N ILE A 158 6.48 9.45 -5.73
CA ILE A 158 7.03 10.62 -5.06
C ILE A 158 7.95 11.36 -6.04
N ASN A 159 7.69 12.65 -6.27
CA ASN A 159 8.46 13.46 -7.22
C ASN A 159 8.60 12.78 -8.60
N ASP A 160 7.49 12.27 -9.13
CA ASP A 160 7.36 11.57 -10.42
C ASP A 160 8.15 10.25 -10.51
N LYS A 161 8.65 9.72 -9.41
CA LYS A 161 9.33 8.43 -9.34
C LYS A 161 8.44 7.38 -8.68
N LYS A 162 8.31 6.22 -9.32
CA LYS A 162 7.57 5.08 -8.77
C LYS A 162 8.28 4.56 -7.51
N VAL A 163 7.50 4.38 -6.44
CA VAL A 163 7.94 3.82 -5.16
C VAL A 163 7.35 2.41 -5.03
N ILE A 164 8.14 1.48 -4.55
CA ILE A 164 7.66 0.14 -4.20
C ILE A 164 7.05 0.23 -2.80
N VAL A 165 5.79 -0.20 -2.70
CA VAL A 165 5.03 -0.19 -1.45
C VAL A 165 4.72 -1.63 -1.07
N ASP A 166 4.84 -1.95 0.20
CA ASP A 166 4.23 -3.15 0.77
C ASP A 166 2.70 -3.00 0.71
N GLN A 167 2.06 -3.80 -0.15
CA GLN A 167 0.62 -3.71 -0.40
C GLN A 167 -0.23 -4.21 0.79
N VAL A 168 0.37 -4.87 1.76
CA VAL A 168 -0.30 -5.39 2.96
C VAL A 168 -0.29 -4.36 4.07
N SER A 169 0.88 -3.80 4.39
CA SER A 169 1.03 -2.79 5.45
C SER A 169 0.71 -1.37 4.99
N GLY A 170 0.79 -1.09 3.70
CA GLY A 170 0.68 0.27 3.15
C GLY A 170 1.92 1.13 3.44
N ILE A 171 3.06 0.51 3.79
CA ILE A 171 4.28 1.22 4.16
C ILE A 171 5.30 1.16 3.03
N ALA A 172 6.01 2.26 2.81
CA ALA A 172 7.12 2.31 1.87
C ALA A 172 8.30 3.13 2.41
N ASP A 173 9.51 2.67 2.15
CA ASP A 173 10.73 3.46 2.33
C ASP A 173 10.85 4.50 1.21
N ILE A 174 10.74 5.78 1.58
CA ILE A 174 10.82 6.91 0.65
C ILE A 174 12.08 7.76 0.83
N SER A 175 13.04 7.31 1.61
CA SER A 175 14.29 8.02 1.96
C SER A 175 15.04 8.59 0.75
N ASN A 176 15.07 7.85 -0.35
CA ASN A 176 15.77 8.23 -1.58
C ASN A 176 14.93 9.04 -2.58
N TYR A 177 13.66 9.28 -2.26
CA TYR A 177 12.69 9.95 -3.13
C TYR A 177 12.42 11.39 -2.72
N LEU A 178 12.69 11.73 -1.46
CA LEU A 178 12.47 13.06 -0.91
C LEU A 178 13.55 14.06 -1.33
N LYS A 179 13.18 15.31 -1.39
CA LYS A 179 14.07 16.47 -1.54
C LYS A 179 13.73 17.53 -0.49
N LYS A 180 14.67 18.41 -0.19
CA LYS A 180 14.44 19.55 0.69
C LYS A 180 13.35 20.46 0.13
N GLY A 181 12.46 20.93 0.98
CA GLY A 181 11.33 21.77 0.63
C GLY A 181 10.18 20.99 0.01
N GLU A 182 9.61 21.50 -1.07
CA GLU A 182 8.37 20.98 -1.67
C GLU A 182 8.56 19.63 -2.35
N ASN A 183 7.69 18.67 -2.01
CA ASN A 183 7.62 17.34 -2.60
C ASN A 183 6.20 17.07 -3.11
N LYS A 184 6.08 16.35 -4.21
CA LYS A 184 4.80 15.93 -4.79
C LYS A 184 4.57 14.45 -4.52
N ILE A 185 3.35 14.11 -4.15
CA ILE A 185 2.90 12.73 -4.01
C ILE A 185 1.73 12.46 -4.95
N LYS A 186 1.72 11.27 -5.53
CA LYS A 186 0.59 10.73 -6.27
C LYS A 186 0.34 9.30 -5.82
N VAL A 187 -0.91 9.02 -5.41
CA VAL A 187 -1.41 7.66 -5.14
C VAL A 187 -2.46 7.35 -6.19
N THR A 188 -2.26 6.26 -6.92
CA THR A 188 -3.23 5.76 -7.90
C THR A 188 -3.90 4.53 -7.31
N VAL A 189 -5.23 4.52 -7.23
CA VAL A 189 -6.04 3.39 -6.76
C VAL A 189 -6.82 2.84 -7.94
N ALA A 190 -6.66 1.54 -8.21
CA ALA A 190 -7.40 0.83 -9.25
C ALA A 190 -8.38 -0.12 -8.59
N THR A 191 -9.68 0.15 -8.76
CA THR A 191 -10.77 -0.63 -8.15
C THR A 191 -11.14 -1.84 -9.00
N SER A 192 -11.86 -2.79 -8.41
CA SER A 192 -12.64 -3.74 -9.20
C SER A 192 -13.89 -3.04 -9.81
N LEU A 193 -14.55 -3.68 -10.75
CA LEU A 193 -15.77 -3.11 -11.37
C LEU A 193 -17.06 -3.41 -10.57
N LEU A 194 -16.94 -3.95 -9.36
CA LEU A 194 -18.10 -4.43 -8.59
C LEU A 194 -19.18 -3.36 -8.43
N ASN A 195 -18.82 -2.14 -7.99
CA ASN A 195 -19.84 -1.11 -7.72
C ASN A 195 -20.57 -0.68 -8.99
N ALA A 196 -19.86 -0.53 -10.11
CA ALA A 196 -20.48 -0.22 -11.40
C ALA A 196 -21.41 -1.36 -11.87
N VAL A 197 -21.02 -2.61 -11.69
CA VAL A 197 -21.85 -3.78 -12.04
C VAL A 197 -23.11 -3.85 -11.16
N LEU A 198 -22.98 -3.59 -9.86
CA LEU A 198 -24.12 -3.57 -8.94
C LEU A 198 -25.10 -2.45 -9.30
N GLU A 199 -24.62 -1.27 -9.68
CA GLU A 199 -25.46 -0.16 -10.13
C GLU A 199 -26.24 -0.52 -11.40
N GLU A 200 -25.60 -1.13 -12.39
CA GLU A 200 -26.24 -1.61 -13.61
C GLU A 200 -27.32 -2.68 -13.33
N ASN A 201 -27.07 -3.55 -12.35
CA ASN A 201 -27.90 -4.71 -12.06
C ASN A 201 -28.96 -4.46 -10.97
N LYS A 202 -28.99 -3.29 -10.33
CA LYS A 202 -29.86 -3.00 -9.17
C LYS A 202 -31.35 -3.22 -9.42
N ASN A 203 -31.79 -3.11 -10.67
CA ASN A 203 -33.20 -3.29 -11.09
C ASN A 203 -33.44 -4.65 -11.74
N ILE A 204 -32.44 -5.52 -11.83
CA ILE A 204 -32.62 -6.85 -12.42
C ILE A 204 -33.10 -7.78 -11.30
N LEU A 205 -34.31 -8.31 -11.48
CA LEU A 205 -34.90 -9.24 -10.54
C LEU A 205 -34.81 -10.67 -11.08
N ASN A 206 -34.63 -11.64 -10.17
CA ASN A 206 -34.81 -13.06 -10.48
C ASN A 206 -36.28 -13.43 -10.58
N ASP A 207 -36.59 -14.69 -10.91
CA ASP A 207 -37.95 -15.20 -11.05
C ASP A 207 -38.79 -15.07 -9.77
N ASP A 208 -38.14 -15.00 -8.60
CA ASP A 208 -38.80 -14.80 -7.29
C ASP A 208 -39.02 -13.33 -6.93
N GLY A 209 -38.68 -12.39 -7.82
CA GLY A 209 -38.82 -10.95 -7.61
C GLY A 209 -37.77 -10.34 -6.67
N ARG A 210 -36.68 -11.04 -6.43
CA ARG A 210 -35.54 -10.52 -5.65
C ARG A 210 -34.47 -9.94 -6.59
N VAL A 211 -33.69 -8.98 -6.09
CA VAL A 211 -32.56 -8.45 -6.84
C VAL A 211 -31.60 -9.60 -7.19
N LEU A 212 -31.21 -9.68 -8.46
CA LEU A 212 -30.38 -10.76 -8.99
C LEU A 212 -29.00 -10.82 -8.30
N ASP A 213 -28.46 -9.66 -7.97
CA ASP A 213 -27.15 -9.52 -7.32
C ASP A 213 -27.31 -8.81 -5.97
N ASP A 214 -27.19 -9.55 -4.87
CA ASP A 214 -27.36 -9.09 -3.50
C ASP A 214 -26.02 -8.71 -2.81
N ARG A 215 -24.92 -8.72 -3.56
CA ARG A 215 -23.63 -8.29 -3.03
C ARG A 215 -23.68 -6.82 -2.62
N HIS A 216 -22.91 -6.48 -1.62
CA HIS A 216 -22.79 -5.10 -1.16
C HIS A 216 -21.66 -4.35 -1.89
N PRO A 217 -21.83 -3.04 -2.15
CA PRO A 217 -20.78 -2.20 -2.72
C PRO A 217 -19.50 -2.24 -1.88
N SER A 218 -18.37 -2.24 -2.57
CA SER A 218 -17.05 -2.12 -1.93
C SER A 218 -16.75 -0.66 -1.56
N ALA A 219 -16.12 -0.47 -0.41
CA ALA A 219 -15.59 0.83 -0.02
C ALA A 219 -14.21 1.02 -0.70
N TYR A 220 -14.21 1.61 -1.89
CA TYR A 220 -13.00 1.93 -2.65
C TYR A 220 -12.35 3.23 -2.19
N GLY A 221 -11.09 3.42 -2.60
CA GLY A 221 -10.38 4.67 -2.40
C GLY A 221 -9.35 4.65 -1.29
N LEU A 222 -8.83 5.83 -0.99
CA LEU A 222 -7.81 6.11 0.01
C LEU A 222 -8.49 6.65 1.26
N GLU A 223 -8.28 6.01 2.40
CA GLU A 223 -8.94 6.36 3.67
C GLU A 223 -7.92 6.50 4.80
N GLY A 224 -8.14 7.47 5.68
CA GLY A 224 -7.33 7.71 6.87
C GLY A 224 -6.27 8.79 6.68
N GLU A 225 -5.40 8.93 7.66
CA GLU A 225 -4.30 9.90 7.60
C GLU A 225 -3.09 9.29 6.87
N ILE A 226 -2.47 10.10 6.02
CA ILE A 226 -1.22 9.76 5.37
C ILE A 226 -0.10 10.50 6.10
N VAL A 227 0.83 9.74 6.64
CA VAL A 227 1.94 10.30 7.43
C VAL A 227 3.28 9.79 6.93
N ILE A 228 4.29 10.63 7.07
CA ILE A 228 5.69 10.28 6.85
C ILE A 228 6.42 10.42 8.19
N ASN A 229 7.13 9.39 8.59
CA ASN A 229 7.92 9.39 9.82
C ASN A 229 9.22 8.57 9.66
N SER A 230 10.01 8.48 10.74
CA SER A 230 11.29 7.75 10.75
C SER A 230 11.14 6.25 11.01
N LYS A 231 9.94 5.75 11.28
CA LYS A 231 9.67 4.37 11.69
C LYS A 231 9.06 3.56 10.56
N ASN A 232 9.43 2.29 10.52
CA ASN A 232 8.87 1.29 9.59
C ASN A 232 7.78 0.43 10.27
N ASN A 233 7.18 0.92 11.36
CA ASN A 233 6.22 0.14 12.18
C ASN A 233 4.86 0.86 12.20
#